data_ed5683f5173f769d80a0ca91a5469a6a
#
_entry.id   ed5683f5173f769d80a0ca91a5469a6a
#
_cell.length_a   1.000
_cell.length_b   1.000
_cell.length_c   1.000
_cell.angle_alpha   90.00
_cell.angle_beta   90.00
_cell.angle_gamma   90.00
#
_symmetry.space_group_name_H-M   'P 1'
#
loop_
_entity.id
_entity.type
_entity.pdbx_description
1 polymer ?
#
loop_
_entity_poly.entity_id
_entity_poly.type
_entity_poly.pdbx_seq_one_letter_code
_entity_poly.pdbx_strand_id
1 'polypeptide(L)'
;MKRSIAVPEMSWRRALLPMLGAAALLCAGTPALAAAPAAPAAVAAVPTAASPAAPPAVSARPPAVLAPEASGALKDPQAVLFDPFLSELEERTFRYFWETANPKNGLIPDRYPTPSFASIAAVGFGLTAYPIGVERQYISRAEARDRVLATLRFFVRAPNEHGFYYHFLDMNTGARAGDSEVSTVDTALLLAGMLFCQSYFDTQHPREVQIRKLVDEIYRRVDWTWAQPRAPVIALAWTPESGFTGIDWQGYNEAMLVYLLALGSPTHPIGGQAWTAWTSTYDKHWGTLYDQTYLSFAPLFGHQYTHVWVDFRGIRDSYMRAHGMDYFENSRRATYTQRRYAIANPRHWQAYGKNIWGMSASDGPGAIEPYQGRETSFMHYAARGVGVGRIVDDGTIAPTAAISSLPFAPEIVLPATLEMYHRFGSSIYSVYGFLDAFNASFRGATDAVDPAHAQAPSASTESTKSANAGWVDPDYVGIDEGPILAMIENYRSEFIWRVMRNDPYLRQGLERAGFEGGWLAPAQ
;
A
#
# COMPACT_ATOMS: atom_id res chain seq x y z
N MET A 1 -10.37 54.84 5.11
CA MET A 1 -10.52 53.93 6.25
C MET A 1 -10.60 52.52 5.71
N LYS A 2 -9.49 51.80 5.65
CA LYS A 2 -9.43 50.40 5.26
C LYS A 2 -9.37 49.60 6.55
N ARG A 3 -10.42 48.81 6.84
CA ARG A 3 -10.39 47.84 7.95
C ARG A 3 -9.72 46.57 7.46
N SER A 4 -8.57 46.27 8.05
CA SER A 4 -7.89 44.98 7.92
C SER A 4 -8.65 43.96 8.77
N ILE A 5 -9.08 42.85 8.15
CA ILE A 5 -9.67 41.73 8.86
C ILE A 5 -8.53 40.76 9.12
N ALA A 6 -8.17 40.60 10.39
CA ALA A 6 -7.20 39.60 10.83
C ALA A 6 -7.83 38.21 10.74
N VAL A 7 -7.16 37.31 10.01
CA VAL A 7 -7.49 35.87 9.97
C VAL A 7 -6.85 35.22 11.20
N PRO A 8 -7.56 34.41 11.98
CA PRO A 8 -6.96 33.72 13.13
C PRO A 8 -6.00 32.62 12.66
N GLU A 9 -4.79 32.65 13.17
CA GLU A 9 -3.84 31.54 13.07
C GLU A 9 -4.41 30.32 13.83
N MET A 10 -4.87 29.34 13.07
CA MET A 10 -5.29 28.05 13.62
C MET A 10 -4.10 27.09 13.60
N SER A 11 -3.72 26.60 14.79
CA SER A 11 -2.54 25.79 15.01
C SER A 11 -2.68 24.39 14.37
N TRP A 12 -2.02 24.14 13.30
CA TRP A 12 -1.92 22.89 12.53
C TRP A 12 -1.22 21.74 13.27
N ARG A 13 -0.69 22.00 14.47
CA ARG A 13 0.15 21.04 15.21
C ARG A 13 -0.52 19.72 15.63
N ARG A 14 -1.83 19.59 15.51
CA ARG A 14 -2.58 18.38 15.93
C ARG A 14 -3.00 17.44 14.79
N ALA A 15 -2.87 17.85 13.53
CA ALA A 15 -3.46 17.15 12.41
C ALA A 15 -2.51 16.15 11.71
N LEU A 16 -1.19 16.37 11.73
CA LEU A 16 -0.22 15.50 11.04
C LEU A 16 0.25 14.29 11.86
N LEU A 17 0.11 14.32 13.18
CA LEU A 17 0.47 13.18 14.03
C LEU A 17 -0.29 11.88 13.74
N PRO A 18 -1.57 11.86 13.34
CA PRO A 18 -2.27 10.61 13.06
C PRO A 18 -1.78 9.87 11.80
N MET A 19 -1.36 10.59 10.74
CA MET A 19 -0.86 9.94 9.50
C MET A 19 0.51 9.32 9.67
N LEU A 20 1.45 10.04 10.30
CA LEU A 20 2.73 9.48 10.72
C LEU A 20 2.52 8.33 11.73
N GLY A 21 1.48 8.41 12.56
CA GLY A 21 1.12 7.41 13.56
C GLY A 21 0.58 6.10 12.98
N ALA A 22 -0.13 6.10 11.84
CA ALA A 22 -0.72 4.87 11.30
C ALA A 22 0.33 3.93 10.71
N ALA A 23 1.26 4.41 9.90
CA ALA A 23 2.38 3.61 9.39
C ALA A 23 3.42 3.32 10.48
N ALA A 24 3.67 4.29 11.38
CA ALA A 24 4.66 4.20 12.44
C ALA A 24 4.25 3.32 13.63
N LEU A 25 2.97 3.32 14.02
CA LEU A 25 2.42 2.40 15.03
C LEU A 25 2.44 0.93 14.60
N LEU A 26 2.56 0.67 13.30
CA LEU A 26 2.73 -0.68 12.76
C LEU A 26 4.15 -1.22 12.97
N CYS A 27 5.16 -0.35 13.08
CA CYS A 27 6.57 -0.71 13.26
C CYS A 27 7.04 -0.67 14.73
N ALA A 28 6.37 0.09 15.61
CA ALA A 28 6.74 0.19 17.01
C ALA A 28 5.99 -0.85 17.86
N GLY A 29 6.70 -1.86 18.33
CA GLY A 29 6.22 -2.66 19.47
C GLY A 29 5.95 -1.74 20.67
N THR A 30 4.76 -1.82 21.26
CA THR A 30 4.37 -1.05 22.43
C THR A 30 5.43 -1.16 23.54
N PRO A 31 5.93 -0.07 24.12
CA PRO A 31 6.73 -0.17 25.32
C PRO A 31 5.84 -0.71 26.44
N ALA A 32 6.23 -1.83 27.04
CA ALA A 32 5.61 -2.36 28.24
C ALA A 32 5.70 -1.30 29.34
N LEU A 33 4.57 -0.87 29.89
CA LEU A 33 4.54 -0.09 31.11
C LEU A 33 5.19 -0.93 32.21
N ALA A 34 6.34 -0.49 32.71
CA ALA A 34 6.97 -1.05 33.88
C ALA A 34 6.09 -0.78 35.10
N ALA A 35 5.47 -1.81 35.64
CA ALA A 35 4.82 -1.75 36.94
C ALA A 35 5.90 -1.82 38.04
N ALA A 36 5.82 -0.91 38.99
CA ALA A 36 6.66 -0.87 40.17
C ALA A 36 6.43 -2.11 41.08
N PRO A 37 7.44 -2.57 41.82
CA PRO A 37 7.36 -3.81 42.58
C PRO A 37 6.55 -3.63 43.88
N ALA A 38 5.58 -4.51 44.12
CA ALA A 38 4.95 -4.71 45.43
C ALA A 38 5.64 -5.88 46.15
N ALA A 39 5.90 -5.67 47.44
CA ALA A 39 6.59 -6.59 48.31
C ALA A 39 5.76 -7.85 48.67
N PRO A 40 6.37 -8.90 49.24
CA PRO A 40 5.83 -10.27 49.25
C PRO A 40 4.91 -10.56 50.41
N ALA A 41 3.86 -11.33 50.21
CA ALA A 41 3.08 -11.99 51.25
C ALA A 41 3.15 -13.53 51.08
N ALA A 42 3.25 -14.19 52.22
CA ALA A 42 3.66 -15.59 52.38
C ALA A 42 2.60 -16.64 52.03
N VAL A 43 3.10 -17.72 51.48
CA VAL A 43 2.82 -19.17 51.57
C VAL A 43 1.52 -19.64 52.27
N ALA A 44 0.72 -20.41 51.52
CA ALA A 44 0.04 -21.61 52.03
C ALA A 44 -0.05 -22.68 50.95
N ALA A 45 0.48 -23.86 51.23
CA ALA A 45 0.44 -25.04 50.37
C ALA A 45 -0.89 -25.78 50.51
N VAL A 46 -1.42 -26.30 49.38
CA VAL A 46 -2.51 -27.29 49.35
C VAL A 46 -2.26 -28.30 48.21
N PRO A 47 -2.66 -29.57 48.33
CA PRO A 47 -1.94 -30.72 47.80
C PRO A 47 -2.35 -31.13 46.39
N THR A 48 -1.43 -31.86 45.76
CA THR A 48 -1.52 -32.54 44.45
C THR A 48 -2.69 -33.51 44.36
N ALA A 49 -3.53 -33.32 43.30
CA ALA A 49 -4.44 -34.35 42.81
C ALA A 49 -3.94 -34.87 41.45
N ALA A 50 -4.09 -36.17 41.28
CA ALA A 50 -3.53 -36.98 40.20
C ALA A 50 -4.06 -36.62 38.81
N SER A 51 -3.16 -36.69 37.83
CA SER A 51 -3.43 -36.55 36.38
C SER A 51 -4.14 -37.79 35.83
N PRO A 52 -5.18 -37.65 35.00
CA PRO A 52 -5.72 -38.78 34.22
C PRO A 52 -4.91 -39.05 32.97
N ALA A 53 -4.83 -40.31 32.59
CA ALA A 53 -4.05 -40.89 31.49
C ALA A 53 -4.44 -40.30 30.11
N ALA A 54 -3.42 -40.13 29.25
CA ALA A 54 -3.55 -39.72 27.85
C ALA A 54 -4.20 -40.83 26.99
N PRO A 55 -5.05 -40.49 26.01
CA PRO A 55 -5.56 -41.44 25.02
C PRO A 55 -4.48 -41.78 23.96
N PRO A 56 -4.59 -42.92 23.26
CA PRO A 56 -3.57 -43.42 22.37
C PRO A 56 -3.40 -42.59 21.11
N ALA A 57 -2.19 -42.43 20.67
CA ALA A 57 -1.77 -41.72 19.47
C ALA A 57 -2.37 -42.38 18.20
N VAL A 58 -3.19 -41.62 17.47
CA VAL A 58 -3.61 -41.99 16.11
C VAL A 58 -2.49 -41.50 15.17
N SER A 59 -1.87 -42.49 14.49
CA SER A 59 -0.87 -42.27 13.45
C SER A 59 -1.49 -41.51 12.28
N ALA A 60 -1.26 -40.19 12.18
CA ALA A 60 -1.61 -39.38 11.02
C ALA A 60 -0.53 -39.53 9.96
N ARG A 61 -0.90 -40.11 8.81
CA ARG A 61 -0.11 -40.09 7.58
C ARG A 61 0.16 -38.63 7.18
N PRO A 62 1.40 -38.26 6.82
CA PRO A 62 1.64 -36.91 6.33
C PRO A 62 0.87 -36.67 5.03
N PRO A 63 0.29 -35.46 4.84
CA PRO A 63 -0.38 -35.12 3.59
C PRO A 63 0.65 -35.12 2.46
N ALA A 64 0.29 -35.72 1.33
CA ALA A 64 1.08 -35.74 0.12
C ALA A 64 1.47 -34.31 -0.29
N VAL A 65 2.76 -34.05 -0.40
CA VAL A 65 3.31 -32.83 -1.03
C VAL A 65 2.90 -32.89 -2.49
N LEU A 66 1.93 -32.07 -2.86
CA LEU A 66 1.62 -31.81 -4.27
C LEU A 66 2.83 -31.07 -4.86
N ALA A 67 3.46 -31.70 -5.85
CA ALA A 67 4.51 -31.10 -6.66
C ALA A 67 3.97 -29.80 -7.30
N PRO A 68 4.81 -28.76 -7.49
CA PRO A 68 4.40 -27.56 -8.18
C PRO A 68 4.08 -27.94 -9.64
N GLU A 69 2.81 -27.85 -10.00
CA GLU A 69 2.41 -27.92 -11.39
C GLU A 69 3.01 -26.72 -12.12
N ALA A 70 3.68 -27.01 -13.23
CA ALA A 70 4.26 -26.03 -14.13
C ALA A 70 3.21 -24.95 -14.48
N SER A 71 3.59 -23.68 -14.36
CA SER A 71 2.77 -22.53 -14.71
C SER A 71 2.53 -22.49 -16.22
N GLY A 72 1.62 -23.31 -16.70
CA GLY A 72 0.90 -23.08 -17.93
C GLY A 72 -0.30 -22.22 -17.57
N ALA A 73 -0.39 -21.02 -18.18
CA ALA A 73 -1.52 -20.13 -18.03
C ALA A 73 -2.81 -20.87 -18.47
N LEU A 74 -3.42 -21.61 -17.54
CA LEU A 74 -4.80 -22.02 -17.67
C LEU A 74 -5.62 -20.75 -17.52
N LYS A 75 -6.08 -20.21 -18.65
CA LYS A 75 -7.15 -19.21 -18.63
C LYS A 75 -8.33 -19.87 -17.92
N ASP A 76 -8.52 -19.50 -16.67
CA ASP A 76 -9.69 -19.91 -15.90
C ASP A 76 -10.93 -19.53 -16.74
N PRO A 77 -11.86 -20.45 -17.02
CA PRO A 77 -13.10 -20.12 -17.72
C PRO A 77 -13.87 -18.96 -17.08
N GLN A 78 -13.73 -18.75 -15.76
CA GLN A 78 -14.26 -17.57 -15.08
C GLN A 78 -13.52 -16.30 -15.47
N ALA A 79 -12.22 -16.31 -15.68
CA ALA A 79 -11.46 -15.12 -16.12
C ALA A 79 -11.98 -14.56 -17.45
N VAL A 80 -12.49 -15.40 -18.33
CA VAL A 80 -13.11 -14.98 -19.60
C VAL A 80 -14.43 -14.23 -19.38
N LEU A 81 -15.22 -14.64 -18.39
CA LEU A 81 -16.48 -13.96 -18.03
C LEU A 81 -16.23 -12.58 -17.37
N PHE A 82 -15.10 -12.41 -16.70
CA PHE A 82 -14.76 -11.17 -16.00
C PHE A 82 -13.97 -10.18 -16.86
N ASP A 83 -13.45 -10.59 -18.01
CA ASP A 83 -12.60 -9.74 -18.85
C ASP A 83 -13.24 -8.40 -19.24
N PRO A 84 -14.52 -8.31 -19.68
CA PRO A 84 -15.17 -7.04 -19.96
C PRO A 84 -15.28 -6.12 -18.75
N PHE A 85 -15.58 -6.66 -17.57
CA PHE A 85 -15.70 -5.87 -16.34
C PHE A 85 -14.33 -5.40 -15.85
N LEU A 86 -13.31 -6.27 -15.91
CA LEU A 86 -11.94 -5.86 -15.56
C LEU A 86 -11.42 -4.82 -16.54
N SER A 87 -11.76 -4.90 -17.82
CA SER A 87 -11.37 -3.88 -18.81
C SER A 87 -12.03 -2.54 -18.52
N GLU A 88 -13.31 -2.53 -18.16
CA GLU A 88 -14.01 -1.31 -17.75
C GLU A 88 -13.43 -0.72 -16.45
N LEU A 89 -13.20 -1.55 -15.44
CA LEU A 89 -12.61 -1.09 -14.18
C LEU A 89 -11.22 -0.52 -14.41
N GLU A 90 -10.37 -1.20 -15.17
CA GLU A 90 -9.01 -0.76 -15.51
C GLU A 90 -9.03 0.59 -16.25
N GLU A 91 -9.91 0.77 -17.25
CA GLU A 91 -10.05 2.02 -17.97
C GLU A 91 -10.54 3.16 -17.05
N ARG A 92 -11.54 2.90 -16.20
CA ARG A 92 -12.05 3.90 -15.24
C ARG A 92 -10.95 4.34 -14.28
N THR A 93 -10.22 3.39 -13.70
CA THR A 93 -9.12 3.68 -12.77
C THR A 93 -7.96 4.40 -13.48
N PHE A 94 -7.64 4.04 -14.73
CA PHE A 94 -6.70 4.80 -15.56
C PHE A 94 -7.13 6.25 -15.73
N ARG A 95 -8.41 6.51 -15.97
CA ARG A 95 -8.96 7.86 -16.17
C ARG A 95 -8.80 8.74 -14.94
N TYR A 96 -8.82 8.18 -13.72
CA TYR A 96 -8.47 8.95 -12.52
C TYR A 96 -7.10 9.63 -12.69
N PHE A 97 -6.07 8.89 -13.02
CA PHE A 97 -4.72 9.43 -13.21
C PHE A 97 -4.58 10.35 -14.41
N TRP A 98 -5.35 10.11 -15.46
CA TRP A 98 -5.28 10.91 -16.68
C TRP A 98 -6.03 12.24 -16.57
N GLU A 99 -7.22 12.21 -16.01
CA GLU A 99 -8.15 13.35 -15.99
C GLU A 99 -7.93 14.29 -14.81
N THR A 100 -7.53 13.76 -13.63
CA THR A 100 -7.34 14.57 -12.42
C THR A 100 -5.94 15.22 -12.34
N ALA A 101 -4.96 14.67 -13.07
CA ALA A 101 -3.61 15.22 -13.08
C ALA A 101 -3.56 16.65 -13.62
N ASN A 102 -2.81 17.52 -12.94
CA ASN A 102 -2.53 18.86 -13.45
C ASN A 102 -1.67 18.77 -14.72
N PRO A 103 -2.16 19.21 -15.89
CA PRO A 103 -1.46 19.02 -17.16
C PRO A 103 -0.16 19.82 -17.29
N LYS A 104 0.06 20.85 -16.44
CA LYS A 104 1.25 21.72 -16.48
C LYS A 104 2.44 21.12 -15.74
N ASN A 105 2.21 20.43 -14.63
CA ASN A 105 3.27 19.92 -13.75
C ASN A 105 3.18 18.41 -13.48
N GLY A 106 2.08 17.75 -13.91
CA GLY A 106 1.85 16.33 -13.73
C GLY A 106 1.50 15.90 -12.31
N LEU A 107 1.24 16.83 -11.41
CA LEU A 107 0.80 16.53 -10.05
C LEU A 107 -0.60 15.92 -10.06
N ILE A 108 -0.81 14.93 -9.22
CA ILE A 108 -2.05 14.17 -9.09
C ILE A 108 -2.59 14.38 -7.67
N PRO A 109 -3.90 14.68 -7.51
CA PRO A 109 -4.46 14.91 -6.19
C PRO A 109 -4.36 13.65 -5.33
N ASP A 110 -4.22 13.84 -4.02
CA ASP A 110 -4.29 12.75 -3.06
C ASP A 110 -5.66 12.05 -3.14
N ARG A 111 -6.72 12.84 -3.20
CA ARG A 111 -8.11 12.38 -3.31
C ARG A 111 -8.94 13.23 -4.26
N TYR A 112 -10.07 12.67 -4.71
CA TYR A 112 -11.03 13.32 -5.59
C TYR A 112 -12.44 12.69 -5.38
N PRO A 113 -13.55 13.44 -5.36
CA PRO A 113 -13.69 14.84 -5.77
C PRO A 113 -13.38 15.87 -4.67
N THR A 114 -13.16 15.49 -3.45
CA THR A 114 -12.78 16.44 -2.40
C THR A 114 -11.49 17.17 -2.79
N PRO A 115 -11.50 18.53 -2.82
CA PRO A 115 -10.29 19.28 -3.14
C PRO A 115 -9.15 18.95 -2.18
N SER A 116 -8.00 18.58 -2.72
CA SER A 116 -6.84 18.16 -1.92
C SER A 116 -5.52 18.68 -2.50
N PHE A 117 -4.46 18.51 -1.74
CA PHE A 117 -3.08 18.62 -2.22
C PHE A 117 -2.72 17.45 -3.13
N ALA A 118 -1.58 17.54 -3.81
CA ALA A 118 -1.02 16.43 -4.57
C ALA A 118 -0.30 15.46 -3.65
N SER A 119 -0.47 14.15 -3.86
CA SER A 119 0.36 13.10 -3.28
C SER A 119 1.45 12.68 -4.27
N ILE A 120 2.72 12.68 -3.85
CA ILE A 120 3.82 12.23 -4.72
C ILE A 120 3.75 10.72 -4.99
N ALA A 121 3.19 9.93 -4.07
CA ALA A 121 2.91 8.51 -4.31
C ALA A 121 1.86 8.33 -5.42
N ALA A 122 0.76 9.09 -5.39
CA ALA A 122 -0.22 9.09 -6.47
C ALA A 122 0.41 9.47 -7.82
N VAL A 123 1.37 10.41 -7.84
CA VAL A 123 2.15 10.72 -9.06
C VAL A 123 2.97 9.53 -9.54
N GLY A 124 3.59 8.77 -8.64
CA GLY A 124 4.33 7.54 -8.96
C GLY A 124 3.43 6.49 -9.63
N PHE A 125 2.23 6.30 -9.11
CA PHE A 125 1.21 5.44 -9.73
C PHE A 125 0.69 6.00 -11.05
N GLY A 126 0.51 7.32 -11.16
CA GLY A 126 0.13 7.96 -12.43
C GLY A 126 1.19 7.79 -13.53
N LEU A 127 2.48 7.91 -13.17
CA LEU A 127 3.58 7.60 -14.08
C LEU A 127 3.55 6.13 -14.52
N THR A 128 3.10 5.22 -13.63
CA THR A 128 2.89 3.81 -13.98
C THR A 128 1.65 3.64 -14.86
N ALA A 129 0.60 4.41 -14.63
CA ALA A 129 -0.64 4.37 -15.40
C ALA A 129 -0.47 4.78 -16.87
N TYR A 130 0.39 5.77 -17.17
CA TYR A 130 0.50 6.28 -18.53
C TYR A 130 1.02 5.24 -19.56
N PRO A 131 2.07 4.44 -19.30
CA PRO A 131 2.41 3.32 -20.16
C PRO A 131 1.31 2.25 -20.28
N ILE A 132 0.59 1.95 -19.20
CA ILE A 132 -0.57 1.04 -19.25
C ILE A 132 -1.61 1.59 -20.23
N GLY A 133 -1.93 2.88 -20.14
CA GLY A 133 -2.87 3.55 -21.05
C GLY A 133 -2.45 3.47 -22.51
N VAL A 134 -1.14 3.47 -22.82
CA VAL A 134 -0.64 3.26 -24.19
C VAL A 134 -0.85 1.82 -24.64
N GLU A 135 -0.48 0.83 -23.80
CA GLU A 135 -0.64 -0.59 -24.13
C GLU A 135 -2.11 -0.99 -24.30
N ARG A 136 -2.99 -0.37 -23.54
CA ARG A 136 -4.45 -0.56 -23.60
C ARG A 136 -5.14 0.35 -24.65
N GLN A 137 -4.38 1.21 -25.33
CA GLN A 137 -4.87 2.15 -26.36
C GLN A 137 -5.88 3.20 -25.83
N TYR A 138 -5.83 3.51 -24.54
CA TYR A 138 -6.61 4.60 -23.95
C TYR A 138 -6.06 5.97 -24.34
N ILE A 139 -4.74 6.04 -24.50
CA ILE A 139 -4.00 7.22 -24.97
C ILE A 139 -2.91 6.80 -25.97
N SER A 140 -2.46 7.76 -26.76
CA SER A 140 -1.31 7.54 -27.65
C SER A 140 0.02 7.59 -26.89
N ARG A 141 1.06 6.91 -27.41
CA ARG A 141 2.44 6.99 -26.87
C ARG A 141 2.98 8.43 -26.89
N ALA A 142 2.50 9.28 -27.80
CA ALA A 142 2.88 10.68 -27.86
C ALA A 142 2.32 11.49 -26.69
N GLU A 143 1.04 11.31 -26.38
CA GLU A 143 0.38 11.96 -25.23
C GLU A 143 1.02 11.51 -23.92
N ALA A 144 1.26 10.20 -23.75
CA ALA A 144 1.96 9.68 -22.58
C ALA A 144 3.36 10.31 -22.41
N ARG A 145 4.18 10.36 -23.49
CA ARG A 145 5.50 11.02 -23.45
C ARG A 145 5.41 12.47 -23.02
N ASP A 146 4.43 13.22 -23.51
CA ASP A 146 4.31 14.64 -23.22
C ASP A 146 3.93 14.86 -21.74
N ARG A 147 3.03 14.05 -21.21
CA ARG A 147 2.63 14.07 -19.80
C ARG A 147 3.81 13.68 -18.89
N VAL A 148 4.49 12.58 -19.18
CA VAL A 148 5.68 12.12 -18.43
C VAL A 148 6.77 13.19 -18.44
N LEU A 149 7.06 13.81 -19.57
CA LEU A 149 8.06 14.90 -19.64
C LEU A 149 7.66 16.12 -18.82
N ALA A 150 6.39 16.51 -18.82
CA ALA A 150 5.92 17.61 -17.98
C ALA A 150 6.16 17.32 -16.49
N THR A 151 5.79 16.10 -16.05
CA THR A 151 6.00 15.62 -14.68
C THR A 151 7.48 15.60 -14.31
N LEU A 152 8.33 14.99 -15.12
CA LEU A 152 9.77 14.89 -14.83
C LEU A 152 10.45 16.27 -14.77
N ARG A 153 10.13 17.18 -15.69
CA ARG A 153 10.66 18.56 -15.68
C ARG A 153 10.25 19.35 -14.45
N PHE A 154 9.08 19.06 -13.91
CA PHE A 154 8.66 19.60 -12.63
C PHE A 154 9.52 19.03 -11.50
N PHE A 155 9.66 17.71 -11.37
CA PHE A 155 10.40 17.07 -10.28
C PHE A 155 11.91 17.33 -10.27
N VAL A 156 12.50 17.66 -11.40
CA VAL A 156 13.91 18.15 -11.43
C VAL A 156 14.07 19.40 -10.56
N ARG A 157 13.02 20.25 -10.44
CA ARG A 157 13.04 21.55 -9.74
C ARG A 157 12.15 21.60 -8.51
N ALA A 158 11.36 20.58 -8.27
CA ALA A 158 10.46 20.52 -7.12
C ALA A 158 11.23 20.62 -5.79
N PRO A 159 10.62 21.20 -4.75
CA PRO A 159 11.24 21.26 -3.43
C PRO A 159 11.55 19.84 -2.92
N ASN A 160 12.79 19.65 -2.51
CA ASN A 160 13.28 18.38 -2.02
C ASN A 160 14.41 18.60 -1.01
N GLU A 161 14.67 17.60 -0.19
CA GLU A 161 15.82 17.57 0.73
C GLU A 161 16.67 16.34 0.40
N HIS A 162 17.93 16.53 0.06
CA HIS A 162 18.83 15.45 -0.36
C HIS A 162 18.27 14.52 -1.45
N GLY A 163 17.39 15.06 -2.32
CA GLY A 163 16.73 14.31 -3.39
C GLY A 163 15.41 13.62 -3.00
N PHE A 164 15.07 13.60 -1.73
CA PHE A 164 13.76 13.15 -1.25
C PHE A 164 12.75 14.29 -1.28
N TYR A 165 11.50 13.97 -1.63
CA TYR A 165 10.44 14.95 -1.82
C TYR A 165 9.48 15.00 -0.63
N TYR A 166 8.82 16.16 -0.47
CA TYR A 166 7.71 16.28 0.47
C TYR A 166 6.55 15.39 0.03
N HIS A 167 5.93 14.69 0.98
CA HIS A 167 4.81 13.79 0.76
C HIS A 167 3.68 14.47 0.00
N PHE A 168 3.30 15.67 0.46
CA PHE A 168 2.24 16.45 -0.17
C PHE A 168 2.74 17.78 -0.71
N LEU A 169 2.25 18.13 -1.91
CA LEU A 169 2.56 19.37 -2.61
C LEU A 169 1.28 20.10 -2.99
N ASP A 170 1.33 21.42 -3.01
CA ASP A 170 0.24 22.23 -3.57
C ASP A 170 0.05 21.91 -5.06
N MET A 171 -1.17 21.56 -5.48
CA MET A 171 -1.50 21.13 -6.83
C MET A 171 -1.13 22.12 -7.93
N ASN A 172 -1.12 23.42 -7.63
CA ASN A 172 -0.93 24.48 -8.61
C ASN A 172 0.50 24.99 -8.64
N THR A 173 1.07 25.26 -7.46
CA THR A 173 2.39 25.86 -7.30
C THR A 173 3.50 24.82 -7.20
N GLY A 174 3.17 23.63 -6.73
CA GLY A 174 4.14 22.57 -6.39
C GLY A 174 4.98 22.86 -5.15
N ALA A 175 4.59 23.85 -4.35
CA ALA A 175 5.20 24.11 -3.05
C ALA A 175 4.84 23.01 -2.03
N ARG A 176 5.63 22.88 -0.96
CA ARG A 176 5.29 22.03 0.18
C ARG A 176 3.89 22.36 0.69
N ALA A 177 3.01 21.38 0.83
CA ALA A 177 1.68 21.57 1.39
C ALA A 177 1.72 21.55 2.92
N GLY A 178 1.34 22.67 3.55
CA GLY A 178 1.34 22.79 5.00
C GLY A 178 2.67 22.38 5.65
N ASP A 179 2.60 21.58 6.70
CA ASP A 179 3.75 21.04 7.43
C ASP A 179 4.16 19.63 6.94
N SER A 180 3.81 19.26 5.70
CA SER A 180 4.12 17.95 5.12
C SER A 180 5.60 17.60 5.29
N GLU A 181 5.87 16.38 5.68
CA GLU A 181 7.21 15.82 5.84
C GLU A 181 7.83 15.47 4.48
N VAL A 182 9.13 15.37 4.44
CA VAL A 182 9.88 14.66 3.41
C VAL A 182 9.74 13.16 3.70
N SER A 183 9.07 12.45 2.80
CA SER A 183 8.77 11.03 2.98
C SER A 183 9.72 10.14 2.19
N THR A 184 10.30 9.14 2.84
CA THR A 184 11.18 8.18 2.19
C THR A 184 10.41 7.15 1.36
N VAL A 185 9.25 6.70 1.83
CA VAL A 185 8.44 5.70 1.12
C VAL A 185 7.70 6.29 -0.08
N ASP A 186 7.10 7.48 0.08
CA ASP A 186 6.39 8.12 -1.03
C ASP A 186 7.35 8.56 -2.13
N THR A 187 8.58 8.99 -1.75
CA THR A 187 9.65 9.22 -2.71
C THR A 187 10.02 7.90 -3.43
N ALA A 188 10.08 6.77 -2.74
CA ALA A 188 10.37 5.49 -3.39
C ALA A 188 9.26 5.07 -4.38
N LEU A 189 7.98 5.26 -4.02
CA LEU A 189 6.85 5.01 -4.91
C LEU A 189 6.89 5.90 -6.16
N LEU A 190 7.20 7.20 -5.97
CA LEU A 190 7.41 8.15 -7.09
C LEU A 190 8.53 7.69 -8.01
N LEU A 191 9.68 7.32 -7.45
CA LEU A 191 10.85 6.85 -8.20
C LEU A 191 10.58 5.55 -8.95
N ALA A 192 9.83 4.62 -8.37
CA ALA A 192 9.47 3.38 -9.05
C ALA A 192 8.63 3.64 -10.31
N GLY A 193 7.66 4.56 -10.25
CA GLY A 193 6.92 5.00 -11.43
C GLY A 193 7.81 5.69 -12.47
N MET A 194 8.80 6.49 -12.03
CA MET A 194 9.79 7.10 -12.94
C MET A 194 10.67 6.05 -13.62
N LEU A 195 11.20 5.07 -12.87
CA LEU A 195 12.03 3.98 -13.40
C LEU A 195 11.25 3.10 -14.37
N PHE A 196 9.97 2.86 -14.11
CA PHE A 196 9.09 2.17 -15.04
C PHE A 196 8.95 2.95 -16.36
N CYS A 197 8.72 4.27 -16.30
CA CYS A 197 8.73 5.12 -17.49
C CYS A 197 10.08 5.11 -18.21
N GLN A 198 11.21 5.14 -17.48
CA GLN A 198 12.55 5.06 -18.06
C GLN A 198 12.74 3.77 -18.87
N SER A 199 12.31 2.65 -18.31
CA SER A 199 12.44 1.33 -18.93
C SER A 199 11.47 1.11 -20.09
N TYR A 200 10.27 1.71 -20.04
CA TYR A 200 9.26 1.61 -21.08
C TYR A 200 9.55 2.50 -22.30
N PHE A 201 9.96 3.75 -22.08
CA PHE A 201 10.27 4.69 -23.17
C PHE A 201 11.71 4.49 -23.68
N ASP A 202 11.95 3.40 -24.39
CA ASP A 202 13.25 2.84 -24.74
C ASP A 202 13.76 3.20 -26.14
N THR A 203 12.94 3.88 -26.98
CA THR A 203 13.31 4.19 -28.36
C THR A 203 14.32 5.35 -28.46
N GLN A 204 14.87 5.58 -29.67
CA GLN A 204 15.77 6.71 -29.96
C GLN A 204 15.03 8.02 -30.25
N HIS A 205 13.70 8.06 -30.05
CA HIS A 205 12.95 9.30 -30.19
C HIS A 205 13.46 10.36 -29.18
N PRO A 206 13.77 11.61 -29.61
CA PRO A 206 14.44 12.60 -28.75
C PRO A 206 13.77 12.84 -27.39
N ARG A 207 12.43 12.81 -27.34
CA ARG A 207 11.69 12.96 -26.08
C ARG A 207 11.80 11.75 -25.16
N GLU A 208 11.93 10.54 -25.70
CA GLU A 208 12.14 9.33 -24.90
C GLU A 208 13.58 9.27 -24.36
N VAL A 209 14.55 9.68 -25.17
CA VAL A 209 15.92 9.89 -24.67
C VAL A 209 15.95 10.92 -23.54
N GLN A 210 15.15 12.00 -23.65
CA GLN A 210 15.05 12.99 -22.58
C GLN A 210 14.38 12.43 -21.32
N ILE A 211 13.32 11.60 -21.46
CA ILE A 211 12.70 10.91 -20.32
C ILE A 211 13.76 10.12 -19.55
N ARG A 212 14.49 9.22 -20.26
CA ARG A 212 15.53 8.39 -19.63
C ARG A 212 16.59 9.20 -18.90
N LYS A 213 17.03 10.30 -19.51
CA LYS A 213 18.04 11.21 -18.92
C LYS A 213 17.50 11.89 -17.64
N LEU A 214 16.29 12.40 -17.68
CA LEU A 214 15.69 13.09 -16.52
C LEU A 214 15.44 12.14 -15.36
N VAL A 215 14.97 10.92 -15.64
CA VAL A 215 14.77 9.91 -14.57
C VAL A 215 16.10 9.52 -13.95
N ASP A 216 17.14 9.28 -14.76
CA ASP A 216 18.49 8.97 -14.28
C ASP A 216 19.04 10.11 -13.39
N GLU A 217 18.87 11.37 -13.81
CA GLU A 217 19.26 12.55 -13.04
C GLU A 217 18.55 12.61 -11.67
N ILE A 218 17.23 12.42 -11.66
CA ILE A 218 16.42 12.47 -10.43
C ILE A 218 16.81 11.31 -9.49
N TYR A 219 16.88 10.08 -10.00
CA TYR A 219 17.19 8.91 -9.19
C TYR A 219 18.60 8.99 -8.58
N ARG A 220 19.61 9.39 -9.36
CA ARG A 220 21.00 9.54 -8.90
C ARG A 220 21.20 10.64 -7.86
N ARG A 221 20.29 11.63 -7.80
CA ARG A 221 20.36 12.73 -6.84
C ARG A 221 19.98 12.32 -5.43
N VAL A 222 19.21 11.23 -5.27
CA VAL A 222 18.72 10.80 -3.96
C VAL A 222 19.86 10.27 -3.11
N ASP A 223 20.11 10.93 -2.00
CA ASP A 223 21.13 10.53 -1.02
C ASP A 223 20.50 9.58 0.03
N TRP A 224 20.49 8.28 -0.30
CA TRP A 224 19.98 7.27 0.60
C TRP A 224 20.77 7.13 1.89
N THR A 225 22.05 7.53 1.90
CA THR A 225 22.90 7.49 3.10
C THR A 225 22.51 8.58 4.09
N TRP A 226 22.06 9.76 3.61
CA TRP A 226 21.48 10.79 4.44
C TRP A 226 20.23 10.32 5.18
N ALA A 227 19.39 9.50 4.54
CA ALA A 227 18.18 8.95 5.13
C ALA A 227 18.44 7.88 6.22
N GLN A 228 19.72 7.59 6.55
CA GLN A 228 20.14 6.66 7.60
C GLN A 228 20.75 7.36 8.83
N PRO A 229 20.05 8.26 9.54
CA PRO A 229 20.60 8.91 10.74
C PRO A 229 20.90 7.92 11.86
N ARG A 230 20.30 6.76 11.83
CA ARG A 230 20.49 5.61 12.72
C ARG A 230 20.86 4.36 11.92
N ALA A 231 21.90 4.48 11.08
CA ALA A 231 22.36 3.37 10.25
C ALA A 231 22.44 2.06 11.05
N PRO A 232 22.12 0.91 10.42
CA PRO A 232 21.92 0.71 8.99
C PRO A 232 20.45 0.82 8.50
N VAL A 233 19.51 1.24 9.34
CA VAL A 233 18.09 1.39 8.97
C VAL A 233 17.80 2.76 8.37
N ILE A 234 16.73 2.86 7.57
CA ILE A 234 16.28 4.10 6.93
C ILE A 234 15.18 4.72 7.78
N ALA A 235 15.30 6.04 8.05
CA ALA A 235 14.29 6.80 8.76
C ALA A 235 13.00 6.91 7.93
N LEU A 236 11.85 6.94 8.62
CA LEU A 236 10.54 7.07 8.00
C LEU A 236 10.39 8.41 7.27
N ALA A 237 10.77 9.50 7.93
CA ALA A 237 10.57 10.85 7.42
C ALA A 237 11.48 11.88 8.07
N TRP A 238 11.53 13.07 7.45
CA TRP A 238 12.25 14.25 7.93
C TRP A 238 11.42 15.52 7.73
N THR A 239 11.55 16.47 8.64
CA THR A 239 10.97 17.81 8.49
C THR A 239 12.00 18.90 8.77
N PRO A 240 11.93 20.09 8.14
CA PRO A 240 12.84 21.18 8.42
C PRO A 240 12.71 21.71 9.86
N GLU A 241 11.54 21.54 10.48
CA GLU A 241 11.24 22.02 11.83
C GLU A 241 11.77 21.09 12.94
N SER A 242 11.85 19.77 12.68
CA SER A 242 12.13 18.76 13.72
C SER A 242 13.26 17.79 13.35
N GLY A 243 13.76 17.82 12.11
CA GLY A 243 14.74 16.86 11.63
C GLY A 243 14.11 15.49 11.37
N PHE A 244 14.88 14.42 11.51
CA PHE A 244 14.40 13.05 11.32
C PHE A 244 13.44 12.64 12.42
N THR A 245 12.38 11.90 12.02
CA THR A 245 11.49 11.24 12.97
C THR A 245 12.26 10.21 13.81
N GLY A 246 11.75 9.91 15.02
CA GLY A 246 12.31 8.86 15.87
C GLY A 246 12.01 7.44 15.40
N ILE A 247 11.42 7.27 14.21
CA ILE A 247 10.91 6.01 13.69
C ILE A 247 11.70 5.63 12.43
N ASP A 248 12.11 4.37 12.37
CA ASP A 248 12.81 3.79 11.23
C ASP A 248 11.96 2.69 10.59
N TRP A 249 12.13 2.52 9.30
CA TRP A 249 11.57 1.38 8.59
C TRP A 249 12.25 0.09 9.01
N GLN A 250 11.49 -0.81 9.59
CA GLN A 250 11.97 -2.12 10.02
C GLN A 250 10.86 -3.16 9.96
N GLY A 251 11.17 -4.37 9.53
CA GLY A 251 10.19 -5.44 9.36
C GLY A 251 9.45 -5.38 8.03
N TYR A 252 8.71 -6.43 7.74
CA TYR A 252 7.98 -6.57 6.48
C TYR A 252 6.83 -5.56 6.36
N ASN A 253 6.93 -4.69 5.38
CA ASN A 253 5.94 -3.67 5.03
C ASN A 253 6.25 -3.09 3.63
N GLU A 254 5.57 -2.01 3.24
CA GLU A 254 5.73 -1.32 1.96
C GLU A 254 7.12 -0.73 1.73
N ALA A 255 7.88 -0.45 2.80
CA ALA A 255 9.24 0.07 2.68
C ALA A 255 10.26 -0.94 2.13
N MET A 256 9.84 -2.17 1.81
CA MET A 256 10.65 -3.08 1.00
C MET A 256 11.17 -2.40 -0.26
N LEU A 257 10.32 -1.61 -0.93
CA LEU A 257 10.68 -0.83 -2.11
C LEU A 257 11.76 0.22 -1.80
N VAL A 258 11.68 0.90 -0.65
CA VAL A 258 12.68 1.88 -0.20
C VAL A 258 14.07 1.22 -0.14
N TYR A 259 14.17 0.06 0.53
CA TYR A 259 15.43 -0.65 0.66
C TYR A 259 15.98 -1.17 -0.67
N LEU A 260 15.11 -1.70 -1.54
CA LEU A 260 15.54 -2.18 -2.85
C LEU A 260 16.10 -1.04 -3.73
N LEU A 261 15.42 0.11 -3.77
CA LEU A 261 15.90 1.27 -4.51
C LEU A 261 17.16 1.87 -3.86
N ALA A 262 17.24 1.95 -2.55
CA ALA A 262 18.41 2.44 -1.85
C ALA A 262 19.65 1.56 -2.08
N LEU A 263 19.50 0.25 -2.08
CA LEU A 263 20.56 -0.72 -2.42
C LEU A 263 20.94 -0.62 -3.90
N GLY A 264 19.99 -0.35 -4.78
CA GLY A 264 20.21 -0.23 -6.23
C GLY A 264 20.83 1.09 -6.67
N SER A 265 20.93 2.09 -5.79
CA SER A 265 21.46 3.41 -6.14
C SER A 265 22.89 3.32 -6.69
N PRO A 266 23.17 4.00 -7.84
CA PRO A 266 24.51 4.01 -8.41
C PRO A 266 25.43 5.07 -7.79
N THR A 267 24.89 6.03 -7.03
CA THR A 267 25.61 7.19 -6.51
C THR A 267 25.74 7.18 -4.98
N HIS A 268 24.67 6.91 -4.27
CA HIS A 268 24.59 6.92 -2.80
C HIS A 268 23.94 5.63 -2.28
N PRO A 269 24.47 4.43 -2.62
CA PRO A 269 23.88 3.18 -2.18
C PRO A 269 24.09 2.99 -0.69
N ILE A 270 23.09 2.38 -0.03
CA ILE A 270 23.26 1.84 1.32
C ILE A 270 23.95 0.48 1.27
N GLY A 271 24.57 0.08 2.39
CA GLY A 271 25.25 -1.22 2.48
C GLY A 271 24.27 -2.39 2.64
N GLY A 272 24.67 -3.60 2.23
CA GLY A 272 23.85 -4.81 2.33
C GLY A 272 23.39 -5.15 3.76
N GLN A 273 24.14 -4.72 4.79
CA GLN A 273 23.72 -4.85 6.20
C GLN A 273 22.37 -4.16 6.50
N ALA A 274 21.96 -3.19 5.68
CA ALA A 274 20.67 -2.52 5.83
C ALA A 274 19.50 -3.50 5.58
N TRP A 275 19.63 -4.40 4.58
CA TRP A 275 18.63 -5.43 4.34
C TRP A 275 18.53 -6.41 5.52
N THR A 276 19.67 -6.83 6.07
CA THR A 276 19.71 -7.69 7.28
C THR A 276 19.05 -7.01 8.48
N ALA A 277 19.30 -5.72 8.69
CA ALA A 277 18.67 -4.96 9.77
C ALA A 277 17.16 -4.82 9.56
N TRP A 278 16.72 -4.56 8.32
CA TRP A 278 15.31 -4.46 7.99
C TRP A 278 14.56 -5.77 8.22
N THR A 279 15.16 -6.92 7.83
CA THR A 279 14.56 -8.25 8.01
C THR A 279 14.68 -8.80 9.43
N SER A 280 15.43 -8.16 10.32
CA SER A 280 15.76 -8.69 11.65
C SER A 280 14.58 -8.91 12.58
N THR A 281 13.43 -8.32 12.30
CA THR A 281 12.20 -8.48 13.08
C THR A 281 11.21 -9.48 12.47
N TYR A 282 11.53 -10.09 11.36
CA TYR A 282 10.61 -10.96 10.60
C TYR A 282 10.07 -12.13 11.42
N ASP A 283 10.90 -12.76 12.25
CA ASP A 283 10.47 -13.89 13.10
C ASP A 283 9.35 -13.53 14.08
N LYS A 284 9.23 -12.25 14.46
CA LYS A 284 8.15 -11.77 15.33
C LYS A 284 6.79 -11.75 14.60
N HIS A 285 6.82 -11.72 13.28
CA HIS A 285 5.65 -11.61 12.42
C HIS A 285 5.43 -12.84 11.55
N TRP A 286 6.33 -13.84 11.65
CA TRP A 286 6.14 -15.14 11.03
C TRP A 286 5.23 -16.00 11.90
N GLY A 287 4.16 -16.52 11.32
CA GLY A 287 3.25 -17.36 12.09
C GLY A 287 2.08 -17.89 11.28
N THR A 288 1.23 -18.68 11.95
CA THR A 288 0.03 -19.26 11.35
C THR A 288 -1.21 -18.52 11.81
N LEU A 289 -2.02 -18.08 10.86
CA LEU A 289 -3.29 -17.45 11.11
C LEU A 289 -4.31 -17.93 10.06
N TYR A 290 -5.48 -18.43 10.50
CA TYR A 290 -6.50 -19.01 9.62
C TYR A 290 -5.94 -20.06 8.62
N ASP A 291 -5.14 -21.00 9.12
CA ASP A 291 -4.48 -22.07 8.36
C ASP A 291 -3.47 -21.59 7.29
N GLN A 292 -3.06 -20.34 7.33
CA GLN A 292 -1.99 -19.80 6.50
C GLN A 292 -0.77 -19.51 7.38
N THR A 293 0.39 -20.10 7.01
CA THR A 293 1.68 -19.79 7.64
C THR A 293 2.44 -18.85 6.71
N TYR A 294 2.75 -17.64 7.18
CA TYR A 294 3.34 -16.59 6.35
C TYR A 294 4.01 -15.50 7.20
N LEU A 295 4.80 -14.67 6.53
CA LEU A 295 5.33 -13.42 7.08
C LEU A 295 4.26 -12.35 7.01
N SER A 296 3.77 -11.92 8.15
CA SER A 296 2.56 -11.12 8.28
C SER A 296 2.85 -9.61 8.35
N PHE A 297 2.08 -8.86 7.62
CA PHE A 297 1.79 -7.46 7.82
C PHE A 297 0.25 -7.31 7.78
N ALA A 298 -0.36 -6.61 8.74
CA ALA A 298 -1.80 -6.69 8.90
C ALA A 298 -2.59 -6.09 7.72
N PRO A 299 -2.34 -4.84 7.25
CA PRO A 299 -2.97 -4.30 6.06
C PRO A 299 -2.45 -4.95 4.77
N LEU A 300 -3.32 -5.14 3.76
CA LEU A 300 -2.89 -5.76 2.51
C LEU A 300 -1.98 -4.88 1.65
N PHE A 301 -2.03 -3.56 1.76
CA PHE A 301 -1.16 -2.70 0.96
C PHE A 301 0.34 -3.03 1.13
N GLY A 302 0.79 -3.39 2.33
CA GLY A 302 2.17 -3.80 2.56
C GLY A 302 2.56 -5.11 1.85
N HIS A 303 1.58 -5.92 1.44
CA HIS A 303 1.75 -7.09 0.60
C HIS A 303 1.60 -6.80 -0.90
N GLN A 304 1.24 -5.56 -1.28
CA GLN A 304 0.86 -5.21 -2.65
C GLN A 304 1.80 -4.19 -3.29
N TYR A 305 2.14 -3.09 -2.60
CA TYR A 305 2.78 -1.93 -3.22
C TYR A 305 4.11 -2.26 -3.89
N THR A 306 5.02 -2.97 -3.22
CA THR A 306 6.30 -3.37 -3.85
C THR A 306 6.08 -4.32 -5.03
N HIS A 307 5.06 -5.19 -4.97
CA HIS A 307 4.72 -6.13 -6.02
C HIS A 307 4.20 -5.46 -7.31
N VAL A 308 3.80 -4.20 -7.25
CA VAL A 308 3.42 -3.46 -8.48
C VAL A 308 4.57 -3.47 -9.48
N TRP A 309 5.79 -3.20 -9.02
CA TRP A 309 6.98 -3.08 -9.88
C TRP A 309 7.93 -4.27 -9.80
N VAL A 310 7.85 -5.08 -8.74
CA VAL A 310 8.77 -6.21 -8.53
C VAL A 310 8.05 -7.54 -8.66
N ASP A 311 8.47 -8.34 -9.64
CA ASP A 311 8.01 -9.72 -9.77
C ASP A 311 8.78 -10.64 -8.83
N PHE A 312 8.20 -10.95 -7.68
CA PHE A 312 8.84 -11.81 -6.69
C PHE A 312 8.68 -13.31 -6.97
N ARG A 313 8.04 -13.71 -8.06
CA ARG A 313 7.86 -15.13 -8.39
C ARG A 313 9.20 -15.82 -8.65
N GLY A 314 9.50 -16.81 -7.84
CA GLY A 314 10.70 -17.65 -7.97
C GLY A 314 12.01 -16.99 -7.53
N ILE A 315 12.03 -15.70 -7.15
CA ILE A 315 13.20 -15.03 -6.56
C ILE A 315 13.06 -14.98 -5.04
N ARG A 316 14.15 -15.20 -4.32
CA ARG A 316 14.12 -15.32 -2.86
C ARG A 316 15.37 -14.71 -2.25
N ASP A 317 15.18 -13.92 -1.20
CA ASP A 317 16.27 -13.55 -0.29
C ASP A 317 16.61 -14.69 0.67
N SER A 318 17.59 -14.48 1.56
CA SER A 318 18.02 -15.50 2.51
C SER A 318 16.90 -15.96 3.46
N TYR A 319 16.05 -15.03 3.92
CA TYR A 319 14.94 -15.34 4.82
C TYR A 319 13.90 -16.23 4.14
N MET A 320 13.45 -15.85 2.96
CA MET A 320 12.45 -16.61 2.21
C MET A 320 12.99 -17.95 1.70
N ARG A 321 14.29 -18.06 1.39
CA ARG A 321 14.92 -19.36 1.10
C ARG A 321 14.85 -20.31 2.31
N ALA A 322 15.16 -19.81 3.50
CA ALA A 322 15.09 -20.62 4.73
C ALA A 322 13.66 -21.13 5.01
N HIS A 323 12.64 -20.40 4.58
CA HIS A 323 11.23 -20.77 4.74
C HIS A 323 10.63 -21.50 3.53
N GLY A 324 11.40 -21.76 2.47
CA GLY A 324 10.96 -22.48 1.27
C GLY A 324 9.89 -21.75 0.46
N MET A 325 9.79 -20.43 0.55
CA MET A 325 8.73 -19.60 -0.03
C MET A 325 9.33 -18.36 -0.72
N ASP A 326 8.60 -17.74 -1.63
CA ASP A 326 8.87 -16.40 -2.13
C ASP A 326 7.83 -15.39 -1.60
N TYR A 327 8.09 -14.09 -1.84
CA TYR A 327 7.18 -13.05 -1.36
C TYR A 327 5.84 -13.04 -2.12
N PHE A 328 5.77 -13.60 -3.32
CA PHE A 328 4.51 -13.72 -4.04
C PHE A 328 3.57 -14.72 -3.36
N GLU A 329 4.06 -15.91 -3.01
CA GLU A 329 3.30 -16.90 -2.23
C GLU A 329 2.97 -16.34 -0.83
N ASN A 330 3.87 -15.56 -0.22
CA ASN A 330 3.61 -14.87 1.04
C ASN A 330 2.39 -13.95 0.94
N SER A 331 2.32 -13.12 -0.10
CA SER A 331 1.20 -12.19 -0.33
C SER A 331 -0.08 -12.94 -0.70
N ARG A 332 0.02 -14.06 -1.42
CA ARG A 332 -1.11 -14.97 -1.65
C ARG A 332 -1.70 -15.47 -0.32
N ARG A 333 -0.88 -15.91 0.61
CA ARG A 333 -1.33 -16.39 1.93
C ARG A 333 -1.96 -15.29 2.77
N ALA A 334 -1.42 -14.08 2.72
CA ALA A 334 -2.02 -12.92 3.37
C ALA A 334 -3.43 -12.61 2.82
N THR A 335 -3.60 -12.69 1.50
CA THR A 335 -4.89 -12.51 0.83
C THR A 335 -5.92 -13.54 1.30
N TYR A 336 -5.52 -14.82 1.37
CA TYR A 336 -6.39 -15.88 1.91
C TYR A 336 -6.72 -15.68 3.38
N THR A 337 -5.77 -15.20 4.17
CA THR A 337 -5.98 -14.94 5.61
C THR A 337 -7.07 -13.90 5.82
N GLN A 338 -7.03 -12.79 5.11
CA GLN A 338 -8.06 -11.75 5.23
C GLN A 338 -9.44 -12.26 4.81
N ARG A 339 -9.53 -12.97 3.69
CA ARG A 339 -10.79 -13.61 3.29
C ARG A 339 -11.34 -14.58 4.33
N ARG A 340 -10.48 -15.44 4.91
CA ARG A 340 -10.90 -16.38 5.95
C ARG A 340 -11.34 -15.69 7.24
N TYR A 341 -10.68 -14.60 7.61
CA TYR A 341 -11.13 -13.74 8.71
C TYR A 341 -12.53 -13.20 8.46
N ALA A 342 -12.79 -12.68 7.26
CA ALA A 342 -14.12 -12.17 6.91
C ALA A 342 -15.20 -13.27 6.89
N ILE A 343 -14.85 -14.50 6.50
CA ILE A 343 -15.76 -15.66 6.60
C ILE A 343 -16.05 -16.02 8.06
N ALA A 344 -15.02 -16.07 8.90
CA ALA A 344 -15.15 -16.34 10.33
C ALA A 344 -15.91 -15.21 11.06
N ASN A 345 -15.72 -13.98 10.61
CA ASN A 345 -16.39 -12.77 11.08
C ASN A 345 -16.58 -12.72 12.61
N PRO A 346 -15.51 -12.75 13.40
CA PRO A 346 -15.61 -12.89 14.86
C PRO A 346 -16.27 -11.71 15.56
N ARG A 347 -16.38 -10.56 14.87
CA ARG A 347 -17.07 -9.36 15.37
C ARG A 347 -18.47 -9.18 14.80
N HIS A 348 -18.92 -10.10 13.94
CA HIS A 348 -20.23 -10.10 13.31
C HIS A 348 -20.54 -8.83 12.50
N TRP A 349 -19.52 -8.27 11.82
CA TRP A 349 -19.70 -7.14 10.93
C TRP A 349 -20.68 -7.45 9.81
N GLN A 350 -21.51 -6.49 9.46
CA GLN A 350 -22.43 -6.60 8.33
C GLN A 350 -21.64 -6.75 7.03
N ALA A 351 -22.16 -7.54 6.11
CA ALA A 351 -21.59 -7.85 4.81
C ALA A 351 -20.35 -8.75 4.80
N TYR A 352 -19.52 -8.79 5.83
CA TYR A 352 -18.34 -9.67 5.85
C TYR A 352 -18.68 -11.11 5.48
N GLY A 353 -17.89 -11.72 4.61
CA GLY A 353 -18.10 -13.10 4.19
C GLY A 353 -17.15 -13.54 3.07
N LYS A 354 -17.54 -14.63 2.41
CA LYS A 354 -16.73 -15.30 1.39
C LYS A 354 -16.27 -14.38 0.26
N ASN A 355 -17.12 -13.45 -0.16
CA ASN A 355 -16.87 -12.57 -1.31
C ASN A 355 -16.96 -11.07 -0.95
N ILE A 356 -17.07 -10.73 0.33
CA ILE A 356 -17.00 -9.34 0.81
C ILE A 356 -15.93 -9.29 1.90
N TRP A 357 -14.76 -8.79 1.53
CA TRP A 357 -13.57 -8.71 2.38
C TRP A 357 -12.55 -7.75 1.75
N GLY A 358 -11.61 -7.30 2.54
CA GLY A 358 -10.49 -6.48 2.12
C GLY A 358 -10.26 -5.34 3.10
N MET A 359 -9.12 -5.40 3.81
CA MET A 359 -8.70 -4.39 4.76
C MET A 359 -7.32 -3.88 4.40
N SER A 360 -7.23 -2.55 4.30
CA SER A 360 -6.02 -1.81 4.01
C SER A 360 -6.02 -0.50 4.80
N ALA A 361 -5.05 0.37 4.55
CA ALA A 361 -5.20 1.76 4.94
C ALA A 361 -6.33 2.36 4.09
N SER A 362 -7.26 3.04 4.71
CA SER A 362 -8.40 3.66 4.04
C SER A 362 -9.11 4.64 4.97
N ASP A 363 -9.95 5.49 4.42
CA ASP A 363 -10.86 6.31 5.20
C ASP A 363 -11.90 5.44 5.93
N GLY A 364 -12.61 6.04 6.87
CA GLY A 364 -13.65 5.39 7.63
C GLY A 364 -14.60 6.38 8.29
N PRO A 365 -15.68 5.90 8.94
CA PRO A 365 -16.76 6.76 9.44
C PRO A 365 -16.34 7.83 10.46
N GLY A 366 -15.28 7.60 11.23
CA GLY A 366 -14.76 8.58 12.17
C GLY A 366 -15.65 8.87 13.39
N ALA A 367 -16.42 7.90 13.86
CA ALA A 367 -17.39 8.11 14.93
C ALA A 367 -17.37 7.00 15.98
N ILE A 368 -17.85 7.31 17.18
CA ILE A 368 -18.07 6.32 18.24
C ILE A 368 -19.57 6.09 18.36
N GLU A 369 -20.01 4.86 18.07
CA GLU A 369 -21.43 4.49 18.11
C GLU A 369 -21.68 3.11 18.71
N PRO A 370 -22.88 2.84 19.22
CA PRO A 370 -23.26 1.50 19.63
C PRO A 370 -23.36 0.55 18.44
N TYR A 371 -22.63 -0.56 18.49
CA TYR A 371 -22.77 -1.68 17.58
C TYR A 371 -22.96 -2.97 18.35
N GLN A 372 -24.06 -3.68 18.12
CA GLN A 372 -24.43 -4.92 18.84
C GLN A 372 -24.39 -4.77 20.39
N GLY A 373 -24.87 -3.63 20.89
CA GLY A 373 -24.93 -3.35 22.34
C GLY A 373 -23.58 -2.98 22.97
N ARG A 374 -22.55 -2.71 22.18
CA ARG A 374 -21.23 -2.26 22.64
C ARG A 374 -20.89 -0.92 22.03
N GLU A 375 -20.31 -0.03 22.79
CA GLU A 375 -19.68 1.18 22.26
C GLU A 375 -18.52 0.77 21.35
N THR A 376 -18.55 1.22 20.11
CA THR A 376 -17.62 0.83 19.05
C THR A 376 -17.03 2.08 18.40
N SER A 377 -15.71 2.15 18.36
CA SER A 377 -14.99 3.18 17.62
C SER A 377 -14.87 2.76 16.17
N PHE A 378 -15.56 3.46 15.29
CA PHE A 378 -15.35 3.43 13.85
C PHE A 378 -14.30 4.50 13.55
N MET A 379 -13.12 4.05 13.12
CA MET A 379 -11.95 4.93 12.95
C MET A 379 -12.13 5.85 11.73
N HIS A 380 -11.48 7.01 11.76
CA HIS A 380 -11.19 7.81 10.56
C HIS A 380 -10.23 7.05 9.63
N TYR A 381 -9.31 7.75 8.94
CA TYR A 381 -8.26 7.08 8.21
C TYR A 381 -7.45 6.16 9.15
N ALA A 382 -7.32 4.89 8.78
CA ALA A 382 -6.61 3.91 9.58
C ALA A 382 -6.07 2.74 8.75
N ALA A 383 -4.92 2.21 9.17
CA ALA A 383 -4.33 1.00 8.59
C ALA A 383 -5.01 -0.24 9.19
N ARG A 384 -6.13 -0.63 8.62
CA ARG A 384 -6.91 -1.82 9.00
C ARG A 384 -6.30 -3.07 8.40
N GLY A 385 -6.41 -4.19 9.11
CA GLY A 385 -5.88 -5.44 8.60
C GLY A 385 -5.86 -6.59 9.59
N VAL A 386 -5.47 -7.75 9.09
CA VAL A 386 -5.39 -9.02 9.83
C VAL A 386 -3.99 -9.60 9.69
N GLY A 387 -3.28 -9.68 10.79
CA GLY A 387 -1.93 -10.23 10.82
C GLY A 387 -1.65 -10.97 12.13
N VAL A 388 -0.57 -11.73 12.14
CA VAL A 388 -0.10 -12.45 13.32
C VAL A 388 0.17 -11.46 14.47
N GLY A 389 -0.53 -11.66 15.57
CA GLY A 389 -0.43 -10.79 16.75
C GLY A 389 -1.11 -9.42 16.64
N ARG A 390 -1.70 -9.07 15.49
CA ARG A 390 -2.35 -7.78 15.28
C ARG A 390 -3.56 -7.88 14.36
N ILE A 391 -4.72 -7.45 14.85
CA ILE A 391 -5.94 -7.26 14.06
C ILE A 391 -6.47 -5.86 14.36
N VAL A 392 -6.64 -5.06 13.31
CA VAL A 392 -7.26 -3.73 13.35
C VAL A 392 -8.48 -3.76 12.46
N ASP A 393 -9.67 -3.76 13.04
CA ASP A 393 -10.91 -3.99 12.32
C ASP A 393 -12.07 -3.28 13.01
N ASP A 394 -12.79 -2.46 12.27
CA ASP A 394 -13.99 -1.73 12.67
C ASP A 394 -15.16 -1.94 11.71
N GLY A 395 -15.06 -2.96 10.84
CA GLY A 395 -16.08 -3.29 9.85
C GLY A 395 -15.95 -2.54 8.53
N THR A 396 -14.94 -1.67 8.39
CA THR A 396 -14.67 -0.94 7.13
C THR A 396 -13.97 -1.85 6.13
N ILE A 397 -14.41 -1.79 4.88
CA ILE A 397 -13.85 -2.53 3.73
C ILE A 397 -13.31 -1.53 2.72
N ALA A 398 -12.08 -1.74 2.28
CA ALA A 398 -11.45 -1.02 1.19
C ALA A 398 -11.40 -1.93 -0.05
N PRO A 399 -12.13 -1.64 -1.13
CA PRO A 399 -12.12 -2.45 -2.36
C PRO A 399 -10.72 -2.69 -2.92
N THR A 400 -9.83 -1.68 -2.84
CA THR A 400 -8.43 -1.78 -3.26
C THR A 400 -7.73 -2.99 -2.63
N ALA A 401 -7.98 -3.29 -1.36
CA ALA A 401 -7.33 -4.40 -0.66
C ALA A 401 -7.59 -5.76 -1.31
N ALA A 402 -8.82 -6.00 -1.75
CA ALA A 402 -9.16 -7.22 -2.47
C ALA A 402 -8.64 -7.17 -3.92
N ILE A 403 -8.96 -6.10 -4.67
CA ILE A 403 -8.71 -6.01 -6.11
C ILE A 403 -7.21 -6.00 -6.41
N SER A 404 -6.41 -5.27 -5.65
CA SER A 404 -4.96 -5.22 -5.82
C SER A 404 -4.24 -6.53 -5.45
N SER A 405 -4.96 -7.49 -4.87
CA SER A 405 -4.48 -8.87 -4.66
C SER A 405 -4.74 -9.80 -5.84
N LEU A 406 -5.27 -9.29 -6.96
CA LEU A 406 -5.71 -10.08 -8.11
C LEU A 406 -4.65 -11.04 -8.65
N PRO A 407 -3.37 -10.67 -8.86
CA PRO A 407 -2.37 -11.60 -9.34
C PRO A 407 -2.08 -12.74 -8.35
N PHE A 408 -2.22 -12.49 -7.04
CA PHE A 408 -1.90 -13.48 -6.02
C PHE A 408 -2.93 -14.60 -5.92
N ALA A 409 -4.22 -14.26 -6.02
CA ALA A 409 -5.31 -15.19 -5.76
C ALA A 409 -6.56 -14.86 -6.60
N PRO A 410 -6.48 -14.92 -7.95
CA PRO A 410 -7.59 -14.53 -8.84
C PRO A 410 -8.88 -15.31 -8.56
N GLU A 411 -8.77 -16.58 -8.15
CA GLU A 411 -9.89 -17.47 -7.86
C GLU A 411 -10.76 -17.02 -6.67
N ILE A 412 -10.26 -16.14 -5.82
CA ILE A 412 -11.03 -15.56 -4.71
C ILE A 412 -11.26 -14.06 -4.87
N VAL A 413 -10.37 -13.37 -5.59
CA VAL A 413 -10.44 -11.93 -5.81
C VAL A 413 -11.51 -11.58 -6.85
N LEU A 414 -11.56 -12.27 -7.99
CA LEU A 414 -12.56 -12.03 -9.02
C LEU A 414 -13.99 -12.16 -8.49
N PRO A 415 -14.38 -13.25 -7.79
CA PRO A 415 -15.69 -13.34 -7.18
C PRO A 415 -15.96 -12.23 -6.15
N ALA A 416 -14.94 -11.79 -5.39
CA ALA A 416 -15.11 -10.72 -4.42
C ALA A 416 -15.34 -9.36 -5.09
N THR A 417 -14.58 -9.04 -6.13
CA THR A 417 -14.73 -7.79 -6.92
C THR A 417 -16.13 -7.70 -7.51
N LEU A 418 -16.61 -8.80 -8.12
CA LEU A 418 -17.95 -8.82 -8.68
C LEU A 418 -19.07 -8.74 -7.64
N GLU A 419 -18.93 -9.42 -6.52
CA GLU A 419 -19.93 -9.35 -5.45
C GLU A 419 -20.02 -7.93 -4.87
N MET A 420 -18.88 -7.26 -4.66
CA MET A 420 -18.87 -5.84 -4.26
C MET A 420 -19.58 -4.98 -5.30
N TYR A 421 -19.30 -5.16 -6.58
CA TYR A 421 -19.95 -4.44 -7.67
C TYR A 421 -21.45 -4.70 -7.73
N HIS A 422 -21.89 -5.97 -7.74
CA HIS A 422 -23.30 -6.31 -7.86
C HIS A 422 -24.13 -5.90 -6.63
N ARG A 423 -23.56 -6.06 -5.45
CA ARG A 423 -24.28 -5.80 -4.21
C ARG A 423 -24.30 -4.33 -3.81
N PHE A 424 -23.21 -3.61 -4.05
CA PHE A 424 -23.01 -2.26 -3.56
C PHE A 424 -22.67 -1.25 -4.66
N GLY A 425 -22.50 -1.67 -5.91
CA GLY A 425 -21.95 -0.86 -6.99
C GLY A 425 -22.68 0.47 -7.21
N SER A 426 -24.01 0.52 -7.02
CA SER A 426 -24.76 1.79 -7.09
C SER A 426 -24.32 2.84 -6.06
N SER A 427 -23.53 2.44 -5.05
CA SER A 427 -23.08 3.31 -3.97
C SER A 427 -21.57 3.46 -3.91
N ILE A 428 -20.80 2.41 -4.26
CA ILE A 428 -19.35 2.36 -4.10
C ILE A 428 -18.59 2.33 -5.43
N TYR A 429 -19.27 2.39 -6.56
CA TYR A 429 -18.65 2.33 -7.89
C TYR A 429 -19.19 3.44 -8.77
N SER A 430 -18.30 4.29 -9.28
CA SER A 430 -18.70 5.47 -10.01
C SER A 430 -17.71 5.79 -11.16
N VAL A 431 -17.44 7.06 -11.42
CA VAL A 431 -16.76 7.57 -12.64
C VAL A 431 -15.37 6.97 -12.85
N TYR A 432 -14.59 6.78 -11.77
CA TYR A 432 -13.23 6.25 -11.84
C TYR A 432 -13.08 4.81 -11.29
N GLY A 433 -14.18 4.13 -11.05
CA GLY A 433 -14.19 2.78 -10.51
C GLY A 433 -14.73 2.72 -9.10
N PHE A 434 -14.07 1.98 -8.21
CA PHE A 434 -14.48 1.87 -6.82
C PHE A 434 -14.03 3.07 -6.00
N LEU A 435 -14.92 3.57 -5.13
CA LEU A 435 -14.58 4.53 -4.09
C LEU A 435 -13.68 3.89 -3.02
N ASP A 436 -12.96 4.70 -2.25
CA ASP A 436 -11.92 4.25 -1.32
C ASP A 436 -12.42 3.19 -0.33
N ALA A 437 -13.50 3.48 0.40
CA ALA A 437 -13.98 2.58 1.44
C ALA A 437 -15.49 2.63 1.68
N PHE A 438 -16.02 1.58 2.32
CA PHE A 438 -17.39 1.55 2.82
C PHE A 438 -17.50 0.74 4.11
N ASN A 439 -18.53 1.03 4.93
CA ASN A 439 -18.79 0.30 6.16
C ASN A 439 -20.27 -0.03 6.29
N ALA A 440 -20.63 -1.28 5.94
CA ALA A 440 -22.02 -1.75 5.97
C ALA A 440 -22.60 -1.89 7.39
N SER A 441 -21.78 -1.82 8.42
CA SER A 441 -22.19 -1.92 9.83
C SER A 441 -22.54 -0.57 10.45
N PHE A 442 -21.95 0.51 9.91
CA PHE A 442 -22.17 1.86 10.43
C PHE A 442 -23.52 2.43 9.99
N ARG A 443 -24.28 3.02 10.92
CA ARG A 443 -25.61 3.59 10.68
C ARG A 443 -25.76 5.03 11.15
N GLY A 444 -24.77 5.55 11.85
CA GLY A 444 -24.80 6.87 12.46
C GLY A 444 -24.68 8.04 11.51
N ALA A 445 -24.66 9.26 12.07
CA ALA A 445 -24.21 10.43 11.36
C ALA A 445 -22.68 10.48 11.41
N THR A 446 -22.03 10.78 10.30
CA THR A 446 -20.60 11.04 10.28
C THR A 446 -20.34 12.44 10.82
N ASP A 447 -19.36 12.59 11.69
CA ASP A 447 -18.76 13.91 11.90
C ASP A 447 -18.06 14.29 10.59
N ALA A 448 -18.32 15.49 10.11
CA ALA A 448 -17.81 15.95 8.82
C ALA A 448 -16.28 15.83 8.74
N VAL A 449 -15.79 15.28 7.64
CA VAL A 449 -14.40 15.28 7.15
C VAL A 449 -13.32 15.27 8.23
N ASP A 450 -12.43 14.28 8.22
CA ASP A 450 -11.22 14.25 9.04
C ASP A 450 -10.53 15.63 8.98
N PRO A 451 -10.40 16.35 10.11
CA PRO A 451 -9.77 17.66 10.12
C PRO A 451 -8.30 17.63 9.63
N ALA A 452 -7.66 16.47 9.59
CA ALA A 452 -6.31 16.30 9.05
C ALA A 452 -6.24 16.50 7.53
N HIS A 453 -7.36 16.33 6.81
CA HIS A 453 -7.46 16.45 5.35
C HIS A 453 -8.26 17.65 4.87
N ALA A 454 -8.88 18.41 5.79
CA ALA A 454 -9.66 19.60 5.45
C ALA A 454 -8.76 20.79 5.06
N GLN A 455 -8.53 20.98 3.79
CA GLN A 455 -8.05 22.25 3.24
C GLN A 455 -9.23 23.09 2.78
N ALA A 456 -9.67 24.05 3.56
CA ALA A 456 -10.73 25.02 3.35
C ALA A 456 -12.17 24.51 3.53
N PRO A 457 -13.08 25.39 4.02
CA PRO A 457 -14.49 25.06 4.09
C PRO A 457 -15.07 25.10 2.67
N SER A 458 -15.03 23.99 1.98
CA SER A 458 -15.83 23.77 0.79
C SER A 458 -17.12 23.06 1.20
N ALA A 459 -18.20 23.35 0.50
CA ALA A 459 -19.50 22.77 0.73
C ALA A 459 -19.39 21.27 0.95
N SER A 460 -19.84 20.81 2.13
CA SER A 460 -19.84 19.41 2.55
C SER A 460 -20.33 18.50 1.43
N THR A 461 -19.43 17.70 0.87
CA THR A 461 -19.83 16.49 0.16
C THR A 461 -20.37 15.56 1.24
N GLU A 462 -21.68 15.52 1.41
CA GLU A 462 -22.32 14.62 2.35
C GLU A 462 -21.98 13.18 1.95
N SER A 463 -21.33 12.45 2.86
CA SER A 463 -21.19 10.99 2.76
C SER A 463 -22.56 10.39 2.45
N THR A 464 -22.69 9.72 1.30
CA THR A 464 -23.98 9.18 0.86
C THR A 464 -24.32 7.95 1.69
N LYS A 465 -25.40 8.04 2.48
CA LYS A 465 -25.98 6.86 3.15
C LYS A 465 -26.67 6.00 2.11
N SER A 466 -26.10 4.86 1.80
CA SER A 466 -26.78 3.82 1.03
C SER A 466 -27.48 2.85 1.98
N ALA A 467 -28.72 2.48 1.68
CA ALA A 467 -29.50 1.53 2.49
C ALA A 467 -28.77 0.20 2.68
N ASN A 468 -27.92 -0.20 1.73
CA ASN A 468 -27.22 -1.49 1.72
C ASN A 468 -25.73 -1.39 2.11
N ALA A 469 -25.03 -0.33 1.70
CA ALA A 469 -23.59 -0.17 1.94
C ALA A 469 -23.26 0.50 3.28
N GLY A 470 -24.25 1.14 3.93
CA GLY A 470 -24.03 1.88 5.17
C GLY A 470 -23.32 3.22 4.91
N TRP A 471 -22.20 3.46 5.57
CA TRP A 471 -21.31 4.56 5.26
C TRP A 471 -20.49 4.25 4.00
N VAL A 472 -20.28 5.24 3.17
CA VAL A 472 -19.44 5.16 1.97
C VAL A 472 -18.59 6.43 1.90
N ASP A 473 -17.31 6.27 1.67
CA ASP A 473 -16.42 7.38 1.36
C ASP A 473 -16.82 8.00 0.01
N PRO A 474 -16.96 9.31 -0.09
CA PRO A 474 -17.26 9.97 -1.35
C PRO A 474 -16.05 10.03 -2.30
N ASP A 475 -14.84 9.78 -1.81
CA ASP A 475 -13.60 10.01 -2.54
C ASP A 475 -13.00 8.75 -3.16
N TYR A 476 -12.22 8.96 -4.20
CA TYR A 476 -11.15 8.08 -4.67
C TYR A 476 -9.84 8.55 -4.05
N VAL A 477 -9.01 7.64 -3.61
CA VAL A 477 -7.68 7.95 -3.04
C VAL A 477 -6.58 7.47 -3.98
N GLY A 478 -5.72 8.38 -4.44
CA GLY A 478 -4.79 8.11 -5.54
C GLY A 478 -3.79 6.98 -5.27
N ILE A 479 -3.35 6.82 -4.02
CA ILE A 479 -2.45 5.73 -3.64
C ILE A 479 -3.16 4.36 -3.66
N ASP A 480 -4.48 4.31 -3.55
CA ASP A 480 -5.30 3.09 -3.60
C ASP A 480 -5.75 2.75 -5.02
N GLU A 481 -6.04 3.77 -5.86
CA GLU A 481 -6.35 3.57 -7.28
C GLU A 481 -5.16 2.99 -8.05
N GLY A 482 -3.93 3.37 -7.69
CA GLY A 482 -2.73 2.90 -8.36
C GLY A 482 -2.56 1.39 -8.37
N PRO A 483 -2.57 0.73 -7.22
CA PRO A 483 -2.49 -0.73 -7.13
C PRO A 483 -3.65 -1.45 -7.82
N ILE A 484 -4.88 -0.90 -7.81
CA ILE A 484 -5.99 -1.48 -8.57
C ILE A 484 -5.61 -1.60 -10.04
N LEU A 485 -5.26 -0.48 -10.67
CA LEU A 485 -4.87 -0.43 -12.09
C LEU A 485 -3.68 -1.34 -12.40
N ALA A 486 -2.59 -1.18 -11.64
CA ALA A 486 -1.33 -1.84 -11.92
C ALA A 486 -1.41 -3.36 -11.73
N MET A 487 -2.14 -3.82 -10.72
CA MET A 487 -2.24 -5.25 -10.45
C MET A 487 -3.26 -5.95 -11.36
N ILE A 488 -4.28 -5.25 -11.86
CA ILE A 488 -5.11 -5.75 -12.97
C ILE A 488 -4.22 -5.97 -14.21
N GLU A 489 -3.40 -4.98 -14.58
CA GLU A 489 -2.50 -5.09 -15.73
C GLU A 489 -1.47 -6.20 -15.55
N ASN A 490 -0.85 -6.33 -14.38
CA ASN A 490 0.08 -7.41 -14.09
C ASN A 490 -0.59 -8.80 -14.15
N TYR A 491 -1.83 -8.92 -13.68
CA TYR A 491 -2.60 -10.17 -13.82
C TYR A 491 -2.88 -10.51 -15.29
N ARG A 492 -3.27 -9.52 -16.10
CA ARG A 492 -3.69 -9.72 -17.49
C ARG A 492 -2.51 -10.00 -18.44
N SER A 493 -1.38 -9.34 -18.25
CA SER A 493 -0.30 -9.33 -19.23
C SER A 493 1.11 -9.41 -18.67
N GLU A 494 1.27 -9.29 -17.34
CA GLU A 494 2.58 -9.14 -16.67
C GLU A 494 3.38 -7.92 -17.17
N PHE A 495 2.72 -6.92 -17.73
CA PHE A 495 3.37 -5.86 -18.48
C PHE A 495 4.39 -5.08 -17.63
N ILE A 496 3.99 -4.61 -16.44
CA ILE A 496 4.89 -3.85 -15.57
C ILE A 496 6.07 -4.73 -15.17
N TRP A 497 5.82 -5.97 -14.78
CA TRP A 497 6.86 -6.93 -14.39
C TRP A 497 7.84 -7.23 -15.51
N ARG A 498 7.35 -7.46 -16.75
CA ARG A 498 8.22 -7.71 -17.91
C ARG A 498 9.15 -6.54 -18.20
N VAL A 499 8.67 -5.31 -18.07
CA VAL A 499 9.47 -4.10 -18.25
C VAL A 499 10.47 -3.95 -17.11
N MET A 500 10.04 -4.05 -15.85
CA MET A 500 10.87 -3.80 -14.68
C MET A 500 11.90 -4.88 -14.39
N ARG A 501 11.72 -6.12 -14.86
CA ARG A 501 12.78 -7.15 -14.81
C ARG A 501 14.07 -6.73 -15.53
N ASN A 502 13.98 -5.77 -16.46
CA ASN A 502 15.11 -5.23 -17.21
C ASN A 502 15.67 -3.94 -16.61
N ASP A 503 15.04 -3.38 -15.57
CA ASP A 503 15.55 -2.16 -14.92
C ASP A 503 16.87 -2.47 -14.18
N PRO A 504 17.99 -1.78 -14.52
CA PRO A 504 19.29 -2.13 -13.96
C PRO A 504 19.43 -1.76 -12.49
N TYR A 505 18.73 -0.73 -12.02
CA TYR A 505 18.82 -0.28 -10.63
C TYR A 505 18.02 -1.19 -9.71
N LEU A 506 16.80 -1.56 -10.11
CA LEU A 506 16.00 -2.53 -9.37
C LEU A 506 16.70 -3.89 -9.29
N ARG A 507 17.25 -4.35 -10.41
CA ARG A 507 18.00 -5.62 -10.49
C ARG A 507 19.20 -5.60 -9.53
N GLN A 508 20.00 -4.54 -9.56
CA GLN A 508 21.14 -4.35 -8.66
C GLN A 508 20.70 -4.32 -7.18
N GLY A 509 19.55 -3.66 -6.89
CA GLY A 509 19.00 -3.62 -5.53
C GLY A 509 18.63 -4.99 -5.01
N LEU A 510 17.95 -5.80 -5.83
CA LEU A 510 17.59 -7.18 -5.50
C LEU A 510 18.83 -8.07 -5.28
N GLU A 511 19.83 -7.97 -6.15
CA GLU A 511 21.09 -8.72 -6.03
C GLU A 511 21.83 -8.35 -4.72
N ARG A 512 21.92 -7.07 -4.39
CA ARG A 512 22.55 -6.58 -3.14
C ARG A 512 21.76 -6.91 -1.87
N ALA A 513 20.44 -7.09 -1.99
CA ALA A 513 19.58 -7.61 -0.93
C ALA A 513 19.68 -9.14 -0.78
N GLY A 514 20.45 -9.82 -1.66
CA GLY A 514 20.68 -11.26 -1.60
C GLY A 514 19.55 -12.09 -2.20
N PHE A 515 18.75 -11.51 -3.13
CA PHE A 515 17.79 -12.27 -3.92
C PHE A 515 18.50 -13.12 -4.98
N GLU A 516 18.01 -14.34 -5.15
CA GLU A 516 18.52 -15.31 -6.11
C GLU A 516 17.37 -16.12 -6.74
N GLY A 517 17.66 -16.77 -7.86
CA GLY A 517 16.73 -17.67 -8.55
C GLY A 517 15.84 -16.98 -9.56
N GLY A 518 14.85 -17.70 -10.09
CA GLY A 518 13.88 -17.19 -11.04
C GLY A 518 14.51 -16.39 -12.19
N TRP A 519 13.91 -15.26 -12.52
CA TRP A 519 14.36 -14.38 -13.60
C TRP A 519 15.66 -13.59 -13.30
N LEU A 520 16.15 -13.61 -12.05
CA LEU A 520 17.47 -13.06 -11.69
C LEU A 520 18.62 -13.99 -12.03
N ALA A 521 18.36 -15.29 -12.19
CA ALA A 521 19.39 -16.24 -12.59
C ALA A 521 20.01 -15.84 -13.94
N PRO A 522 21.35 -16.07 -14.14
CA PRO A 522 21.96 -15.87 -15.44
C PRO A 522 21.21 -16.70 -16.50
N ALA A 523 21.05 -16.14 -17.69
CA ALA A 523 20.54 -16.89 -18.83
C ALA A 523 21.46 -18.09 -19.09
N GLN A 524 20.90 -19.31 -19.05
CA GLN A 524 21.65 -20.55 -19.35
C GLN A 524 22.01 -20.63 -20.82
#